data_cd645156477b29d96b87209bb3b16e16
#
_entry.id   cd645156477b29d96b87209bb3b16e16
#
_cell.length_a   1.000
_cell.length_b   1.000
_cell.length_c   1.000
_cell.angle_alpha   90.00
_cell.angle_beta   90.00
_cell.angle_gamma   90.00
#
_symmetry.space_group_name_H-M   'P 1'
#
loop_
_entity.id
_entity.type
_entity.pdbx_description
1 polymer ?
#
loop_
_entity_poly.entity_id
_entity_poly.type
_entity_poly.pdbx_seq_one_letter_code
_entity_poly.pdbx_strand_id
1 'polypeptide(L)'
;MQARDVMTREVITVGPNTSAKYAAEVMAERGFAALPVVDDDNHLVGIVAEADVLRDRIPVDPRLHARRDQSAPDAPSLLVHRLMTSRVRTVEATDDVADIARLFIDERLRSVPVLEHGRLGGIVSRRDLLRTLVRPDTDIRGDVLRLVEGYTGDLGAWDIVVTEGMTTIQRTRGLPQVSAEVEERAVRALATTVGGVVGVRVLTDTASTERPVDASA
;
A
#
# COMPACT_ATOMS: atom_id res chain seq x y z
N MET A 1 5.19 -7.30 2.84
CA MET A 1 3.84 -6.81 3.26
C MET A 1 2.86 -7.08 2.15
N GLN A 2 1.68 -7.60 2.46
CA GLN A 2 0.68 -8.00 1.47
C GLN A 2 -0.47 -6.98 1.39
N ALA A 3 -1.23 -6.99 0.27
CA ALA A 3 -2.38 -6.12 0.06
C ALA A 3 -3.37 -6.14 1.23
N ARG A 4 -3.66 -7.34 1.78
CA ARG A 4 -4.56 -7.53 2.93
C ARG A 4 -4.13 -6.81 4.22
N ASP A 5 -2.85 -6.45 4.33
CA ASP A 5 -2.30 -5.79 5.52
C ASP A 5 -2.54 -4.27 5.51
N VAL A 6 -2.82 -3.72 4.32
CA VAL A 6 -2.96 -2.28 4.10
C VAL A 6 -4.31 -1.87 3.52
N MET A 7 -5.10 -2.82 2.97
CA MET A 7 -6.37 -2.51 2.32
C MET A 7 -7.43 -2.05 3.29
N THR A 8 -8.32 -1.21 2.82
CA THR A 8 -9.60 -0.91 3.48
C THR A 8 -10.59 -2.02 3.15
N ARG A 9 -11.11 -2.73 4.17
CA ARG A 9 -12.03 -3.87 4.00
C ARG A 9 -13.49 -3.43 3.83
N GLU A 10 -13.91 -2.38 4.53
CA GLU A 10 -15.25 -1.83 4.40
C GLU A 10 -15.31 -0.95 3.13
N VAL A 11 -15.46 -1.60 1.98
CA VAL A 11 -15.48 -0.92 0.68
C VAL A 11 -16.88 -0.36 0.44
N ILE A 12 -16.95 0.95 0.18
CA ILE A 12 -18.18 1.56 -0.32
C ILE A 12 -18.25 1.32 -1.81
N THR A 13 -19.31 0.66 -2.25
CA THR A 13 -19.58 0.27 -3.64
C THR A 13 -20.84 0.94 -4.17
N VAL A 14 -21.00 0.94 -5.48
CA VAL A 14 -22.23 1.36 -6.16
C VAL A 14 -22.67 0.28 -7.14
N GLY A 15 -23.96 0.23 -7.45
CA GLY A 15 -24.48 -0.66 -8.49
C GLY A 15 -24.35 -0.02 -9.89
N PRO A 16 -24.42 -0.83 -10.97
CA PRO A 16 -24.32 -0.34 -12.34
C PRO A 16 -25.45 0.65 -12.70
N ASN A 17 -26.62 0.51 -12.11
CA ASN A 17 -27.78 1.37 -12.32
C ASN A 17 -27.84 2.58 -11.35
N THR A 18 -26.84 2.76 -10.53
CA THR A 18 -26.73 3.94 -9.66
C THR A 18 -26.60 5.20 -10.52
N SER A 19 -27.18 6.31 -10.04
CA SER A 19 -27.01 7.59 -10.74
C SER A 19 -25.57 8.10 -10.57
N ALA A 20 -25.02 8.66 -11.65
CA ALA A 20 -23.71 9.26 -11.63
C ALA A 20 -23.62 10.47 -10.66
N LYS A 21 -24.75 11.16 -10.41
CA LYS A 21 -24.82 12.23 -9.40
C LYS A 21 -24.60 11.68 -7.98
N TYR A 22 -25.23 10.55 -7.65
CA TYR A 22 -25.05 9.92 -6.34
C TYR A 22 -23.62 9.39 -6.18
N ALA A 23 -23.04 8.79 -7.24
CA ALA A 23 -21.62 8.39 -7.19
C ALA A 23 -20.69 9.59 -6.95
N ALA A 24 -20.97 10.75 -7.59
CA ALA A 24 -20.23 12.00 -7.35
C ALA A 24 -20.37 12.49 -5.92
N GLU A 25 -21.57 12.45 -5.35
CA GLU A 25 -21.86 12.83 -3.97
C GLU A 25 -21.04 11.98 -2.97
N VAL A 26 -21.09 10.66 -3.12
CA VAL A 26 -20.31 9.73 -2.28
C VAL A 26 -18.81 10.00 -2.38
N MET A 27 -18.28 10.20 -3.61
CA MET A 27 -16.85 10.51 -3.80
C MET A 27 -16.46 11.82 -3.12
N ALA A 28 -17.28 12.87 -3.29
CA ALA A 28 -17.00 14.21 -2.74
C ALA A 28 -17.05 14.22 -1.21
N GLU A 29 -18.07 13.60 -0.61
CA GLU A 29 -18.25 13.56 0.84
C GLU A 29 -17.18 12.73 1.55
N ARG A 30 -16.77 11.62 0.93
CA ARG A 30 -15.82 10.66 1.52
C ARG A 30 -14.37 10.89 1.09
N GLY A 31 -14.13 11.77 0.11
CA GLY A 31 -12.80 11.99 -0.47
C GLY A 31 -12.26 10.78 -1.23
N PHE A 32 -13.16 10.03 -1.89
CA PHE A 32 -12.78 8.86 -2.68
C PHE A 32 -12.47 9.25 -4.12
N ALA A 33 -11.39 8.71 -4.67
CA ALA A 33 -10.98 8.92 -6.05
C ALA A 33 -11.71 8.00 -7.04
N ALA A 34 -12.29 6.90 -6.56
CA ALA A 34 -13.07 5.95 -7.35
C ALA A 34 -13.94 5.08 -6.44
N LEU A 35 -14.99 4.49 -7.03
CA LEU A 35 -15.88 3.54 -6.38
C LEU A 35 -15.92 2.24 -7.20
N PRO A 36 -15.68 1.07 -6.60
CA PRO A 36 -15.96 -0.21 -7.24
C PRO A 36 -17.45 -0.33 -7.54
N VAL A 37 -17.75 -0.90 -8.70
CA VAL A 37 -19.13 -1.16 -9.13
C VAL A 37 -19.38 -2.66 -9.02
N VAL A 38 -20.39 -3.04 -8.26
CA VAL A 38 -20.76 -4.44 -8.03
C VAL A 38 -22.17 -4.71 -8.52
N ASP A 39 -22.43 -5.92 -8.97
CA ASP A 39 -23.76 -6.40 -9.31
C ASP A 39 -24.56 -6.84 -8.06
N ASP A 40 -25.77 -7.34 -8.27
CA ASP A 40 -26.66 -7.78 -7.20
C ASP A 40 -26.13 -9.01 -6.44
N ASP A 41 -25.20 -9.78 -7.05
CA ASP A 41 -24.51 -10.91 -6.46
C ASP A 41 -23.18 -10.53 -5.78
N ASN A 42 -22.90 -9.21 -5.71
CA ASN A 42 -21.68 -8.63 -5.16
C ASN A 42 -20.39 -9.00 -5.93
N HIS A 43 -20.50 -9.26 -7.24
CA HIS A 43 -19.34 -9.41 -8.10
C HIS A 43 -18.87 -8.05 -8.63
N LEU A 44 -17.56 -7.87 -8.70
CA LEU A 44 -16.97 -6.65 -9.25
C LEU A 44 -17.18 -6.63 -10.78
N VAL A 45 -18.02 -5.69 -11.26
CA VAL A 45 -18.37 -5.53 -12.68
C VAL A 45 -17.75 -4.28 -13.30
N GLY A 46 -17.19 -3.39 -12.49
CA GLY A 46 -16.59 -2.16 -12.96
C GLY A 46 -15.95 -1.33 -11.87
N ILE A 47 -15.38 -0.21 -12.27
CA ILE A 47 -14.91 0.86 -11.39
C ILE A 47 -15.28 2.20 -12.02
N VAL A 48 -15.81 3.13 -11.24
CA VAL A 48 -16.10 4.51 -11.67
C VAL A 48 -15.20 5.46 -10.90
N ALA A 49 -14.44 6.29 -11.60
CA ALA A 49 -13.53 7.28 -11.03
C ALA A 49 -14.06 8.70 -11.10
N GLU A 50 -13.49 9.62 -10.31
CA GLU A 50 -13.80 11.06 -10.36
C GLU A 50 -13.75 11.61 -11.80
N ALA A 51 -12.70 11.23 -12.56
CA ALA A 51 -12.53 11.68 -13.95
C ALA A 51 -13.68 11.25 -14.87
N ASP A 52 -14.24 10.06 -14.64
CA ASP A 52 -15.36 9.54 -15.42
C ASP A 52 -16.63 10.32 -15.15
N VAL A 53 -16.82 10.69 -13.88
CA VAL A 53 -17.99 11.47 -13.45
C VAL A 53 -17.87 12.94 -13.87
N LEU A 54 -16.67 13.51 -13.87
CA LEU A 54 -16.45 14.91 -14.26
C LEU A 54 -16.55 15.15 -15.78
N ARG A 55 -16.28 14.10 -16.57
CA ARG A 55 -16.26 14.19 -18.04
C ARG A 55 -17.60 14.71 -18.55
N ASP A 56 -17.55 15.79 -19.32
CA ASP A 56 -18.68 16.44 -20.01
C ASP A 56 -19.85 16.88 -19.10
N ARG A 57 -19.60 16.98 -17.78
CA ARG A 57 -20.65 17.38 -16.81
C ARG A 57 -20.53 18.80 -16.29
N ILE A 58 -19.38 19.43 -16.43
CA ILE A 58 -19.18 20.82 -16.06
C ILE A 58 -19.32 21.66 -17.31
N PRO A 59 -20.43 22.42 -17.46
CA PRO A 59 -20.62 23.25 -18.64
C PRO A 59 -19.56 24.35 -18.69
N VAL A 60 -19.12 24.65 -19.89
CA VAL A 60 -18.19 25.77 -20.13
C VAL A 60 -18.92 27.08 -19.86
N ASP A 61 -18.31 28.00 -19.13
CA ASP A 61 -18.88 29.35 -18.93
C ASP A 61 -18.86 30.13 -20.26
N PRO A 62 -20.03 30.43 -20.84
CA PRO A 62 -20.09 31.08 -22.14
C PRO A 62 -19.49 32.50 -22.11
N ARG A 63 -19.39 33.14 -20.96
CA ARG A 63 -18.76 34.47 -20.80
C ARG A 63 -17.26 34.44 -21.03
N LEU A 64 -16.62 33.31 -20.74
CA LEU A 64 -15.17 33.12 -20.87
C LEU A 64 -14.78 32.53 -22.24
N HIS A 65 -15.73 31.96 -22.98
CA HIS A 65 -15.48 31.19 -24.21
C HIS A 65 -16.34 31.59 -25.40
N ALA A 66 -16.74 32.86 -25.49
CA ALA A 66 -17.63 33.38 -26.53
C ALA A 66 -17.17 33.17 -27.99
N ARG A 67 -15.95 32.63 -28.23
CA ARG A 67 -15.37 32.40 -29.56
C ARG A 67 -15.10 30.93 -29.91
N ARG A 68 -15.48 29.98 -29.07
CA ARG A 68 -15.37 28.57 -29.42
C ARG A 68 -16.65 28.10 -30.11
N ASP A 69 -16.51 27.64 -31.37
CA ASP A 69 -17.54 26.83 -32.02
C ASP A 69 -17.76 25.59 -31.16
N GLN A 70 -18.82 25.60 -30.37
CA GLN A 70 -19.18 24.49 -29.51
C GLN A 70 -20.20 23.67 -30.26
N SER A 71 -19.76 22.55 -30.86
CA SER A 71 -20.65 21.41 -31.04
C SER A 71 -21.27 21.10 -29.69
N ALA A 72 -22.61 21.11 -29.61
CA ALA A 72 -23.27 20.78 -28.34
C ALA A 72 -22.76 19.40 -27.88
N PRO A 73 -22.19 19.30 -26.67
CA PRO A 73 -21.74 18.01 -26.18
C PRO A 73 -22.94 17.07 -26.08
N ASP A 74 -22.74 15.79 -26.38
CA ASP A 74 -23.73 14.75 -26.14
C ASP A 74 -24.26 14.85 -24.73
N ALA A 75 -25.54 14.58 -24.53
CA ALA A 75 -26.12 14.63 -23.19
C ALA A 75 -25.33 13.69 -22.23
N PRO A 76 -24.86 14.21 -21.08
CA PRO A 76 -24.03 13.43 -20.18
C PRO A 76 -24.78 12.19 -19.70
N SER A 77 -24.10 11.06 -19.64
CA SER A 77 -24.70 9.82 -19.13
C SER A 77 -25.10 9.97 -17.66
N LEU A 78 -26.30 9.52 -17.33
CA LEU A 78 -26.86 9.64 -15.98
C LEU A 78 -26.58 8.43 -15.09
N LEU A 79 -26.14 7.30 -15.65
CA LEU A 79 -25.96 6.03 -14.96
C LEU A 79 -24.50 5.58 -14.96
N VAL A 80 -24.08 4.97 -13.84
CA VAL A 80 -22.71 4.51 -13.59
C VAL A 80 -22.24 3.52 -14.65
N HIS A 81 -23.07 2.55 -15.07
CA HIS A 81 -22.65 1.54 -16.05
C HIS A 81 -22.20 2.10 -17.40
N ARG A 82 -22.62 3.33 -17.76
CA ARG A 82 -22.19 4.00 -18.99
C ARG A 82 -20.90 4.82 -18.83
N LEU A 83 -20.46 5.04 -17.59
CA LEU A 83 -19.27 5.82 -17.25
C LEU A 83 -18.14 4.94 -16.77
N MET A 84 -18.47 3.82 -16.12
CA MET A 84 -17.49 2.94 -15.49
C MET A 84 -16.54 2.28 -16.49
N THR A 85 -15.36 1.97 -16.04
CA THR A 85 -14.44 1.06 -16.71
C THR A 85 -14.79 -0.37 -16.32
N SER A 86 -15.21 -1.21 -17.31
CA SER A 86 -15.61 -2.61 -17.04
C SER A 86 -14.42 -3.57 -16.93
N ARG A 87 -13.29 -3.27 -17.58
CA ARG A 87 -12.03 -4.04 -17.42
C ARG A 87 -11.25 -3.47 -16.26
N VAL A 88 -11.63 -3.89 -15.05
CA VAL A 88 -11.02 -3.37 -13.83
C VAL A 88 -9.65 -4.01 -13.60
N ARG A 89 -8.65 -3.18 -13.34
CA ARG A 89 -7.37 -3.66 -12.80
C ARG A 89 -7.61 -4.05 -11.34
N THR A 90 -7.33 -5.29 -10.98
CA THR A 90 -7.47 -5.82 -9.63
C THR A 90 -6.16 -6.42 -9.17
N VAL A 91 -6.02 -6.60 -7.87
CA VAL A 91 -4.93 -7.33 -7.21
C VAL A 91 -5.51 -8.36 -6.25
N GLU A 92 -4.74 -9.39 -5.94
CA GLU A 92 -5.11 -10.37 -4.92
C GLU A 92 -4.70 -9.89 -3.53
N ALA A 93 -5.41 -10.35 -2.50
CA ALA A 93 -5.12 -10.00 -1.11
C ALA A 93 -3.71 -10.42 -0.66
N THR A 94 -3.10 -11.37 -1.34
CA THR A 94 -1.74 -11.88 -1.11
C THR A 94 -0.65 -11.15 -1.89
N ASP A 95 -1.00 -10.26 -2.82
CA ASP A 95 -0.03 -9.55 -3.64
C ASP A 95 0.86 -8.62 -2.80
N ASP A 96 2.12 -8.45 -3.23
CA ASP A 96 3.07 -7.60 -2.53
C ASP A 96 2.71 -6.11 -2.72
N VAL A 97 2.70 -5.38 -1.61
CA VAL A 97 2.46 -3.93 -1.60
C VAL A 97 3.46 -3.17 -2.45
N ALA A 98 4.71 -3.65 -2.57
CA ALA A 98 5.71 -3.04 -3.45
C ALA A 98 5.31 -3.13 -4.93
N ASP A 99 4.69 -4.23 -5.36
CA ASP A 99 4.21 -4.40 -6.73
C ASP A 99 2.97 -3.53 -6.98
N ILE A 100 2.10 -3.40 -5.98
CA ILE A 100 0.95 -2.47 -6.04
C ILE A 100 1.43 -1.02 -6.14
N ALA A 101 2.49 -0.65 -5.42
CA ALA A 101 3.07 0.69 -5.52
C ALA A 101 3.61 0.98 -6.92
N ARG A 102 4.30 0.01 -7.55
CA ARG A 102 4.74 0.10 -8.95
C ARG A 102 3.56 0.23 -9.91
N LEU A 103 2.53 -0.60 -9.73
CA LEU A 103 1.31 -0.55 -10.51
C LEU A 103 0.66 0.85 -10.48
N PHE A 104 0.60 1.49 -9.30
CA PHE A 104 0.07 2.84 -9.17
C PHE A 104 0.88 3.90 -9.89
N ILE A 105 2.20 3.72 -9.98
CA ILE A 105 3.10 4.63 -10.70
C ILE A 105 2.97 4.43 -12.22
N ASP A 106 3.09 3.19 -12.66
CA ASP A 106 3.18 2.83 -14.08
C ASP A 106 1.84 3.07 -14.81
N GLU A 107 0.73 2.65 -14.20
CA GLU A 107 -0.61 2.79 -14.77
C GLU A 107 -1.33 4.07 -14.30
N ARG A 108 -0.67 4.91 -13.48
CA ARG A 108 -1.23 6.18 -12.93
C ARG A 108 -2.53 5.99 -12.16
N LEU A 109 -2.73 4.80 -11.58
CA LEU A 109 -3.92 4.50 -10.78
C LEU A 109 -3.89 5.25 -9.44
N ARG A 110 -5.06 5.56 -8.89
CA ARG A 110 -5.22 6.14 -7.56
C ARG A 110 -5.68 5.13 -6.52
N SER A 111 -6.38 4.09 -6.97
CA SER A 111 -6.85 2.98 -6.14
C SER A 111 -7.03 1.73 -7.01
N VAL A 112 -7.01 0.56 -6.39
CA VAL A 112 -7.21 -0.73 -7.02
C VAL A 112 -8.06 -1.61 -6.10
N PRO A 113 -9.13 -2.26 -6.61
CA PRO A 113 -9.87 -3.26 -5.87
C PRO A 113 -9.02 -4.48 -5.57
N VAL A 114 -9.16 -5.00 -4.37
CA VAL A 114 -8.48 -6.22 -3.90
C VAL A 114 -9.49 -7.36 -3.90
N LEU A 115 -9.13 -8.46 -4.53
CA LEU A 115 -9.94 -9.67 -4.55
C LEU A 115 -9.47 -10.65 -3.48
N GLU A 116 -10.44 -11.28 -2.83
CA GLU A 116 -10.25 -12.45 -1.97
C GLU A 116 -11.18 -13.56 -2.50
N HIS A 117 -10.60 -14.66 -2.96
CA HIS A 117 -11.36 -15.78 -3.53
C HIS A 117 -12.30 -15.37 -4.70
N GLY A 118 -11.83 -14.45 -5.55
CA GLY A 118 -12.57 -13.95 -6.71
C GLY A 118 -13.69 -12.95 -6.39
N ARG A 119 -13.82 -12.52 -5.14
CA ARG A 119 -14.80 -11.50 -4.71
C ARG A 119 -14.10 -10.24 -4.20
N LEU A 120 -14.79 -9.13 -4.21
CA LEU A 120 -14.27 -7.89 -3.66
C LEU A 120 -14.08 -8.03 -2.15
N GLY A 121 -12.81 -8.11 -1.71
CA GLY A 121 -12.41 -8.21 -0.30
C GLY A 121 -11.94 -6.89 0.30
N GLY A 122 -11.55 -5.93 -0.55
CA GLY A 122 -11.02 -4.65 -0.10
C GLY A 122 -10.71 -3.70 -1.24
N ILE A 123 -10.14 -2.56 -0.89
CA ILE A 123 -9.59 -1.58 -1.83
C ILE A 123 -8.27 -1.03 -1.27
N VAL A 124 -7.25 -0.89 -2.11
CA VAL A 124 -6.01 -0.19 -1.79
C VAL A 124 -5.96 1.11 -2.56
N SER A 125 -5.60 2.18 -1.91
CA SER A 125 -5.37 3.50 -2.51
C SER A 125 -3.93 3.98 -2.27
N ARG A 126 -3.49 5.01 -3.01
CA ARG A 126 -2.19 5.66 -2.74
C ARG A 126 -2.08 6.17 -1.30
N ARG A 127 -3.19 6.61 -0.70
CA ARG A 127 -3.24 7.07 0.68
C ARG A 127 -2.88 5.95 1.65
N ASP A 128 -3.33 4.72 1.38
CA ASP A 128 -3.05 3.57 2.24
C ASP A 128 -1.57 3.21 2.19
N LEU A 129 -0.95 3.27 1.01
CA LEU A 129 0.50 3.10 0.87
C LEU A 129 1.28 4.20 1.59
N LEU A 130 0.87 5.47 1.45
CA LEU A 130 1.52 6.57 2.16
C LEU A 130 1.43 6.41 3.68
N ARG A 131 0.30 5.88 4.20
CA ARG A 131 0.15 5.63 5.63
C ARG A 131 1.18 4.64 6.18
N THR A 132 1.64 3.69 5.37
CA THR A 132 2.70 2.76 5.81
C THR A 132 4.03 3.47 6.01
N LEU A 133 4.30 4.55 5.26
CA LEU A 133 5.55 5.32 5.33
C LEU A 133 5.58 6.34 6.49
N VAL A 134 4.42 6.70 7.04
CA VAL A 134 4.33 7.68 8.14
C VAL A 134 4.13 7.05 9.51
N ARG A 135 4.40 5.74 9.63
CA ARG A 135 4.39 5.06 10.93
C ARG A 135 5.50 5.62 11.84
N PRO A 136 5.22 5.86 13.13
CA PRO A 136 6.25 6.27 14.08
C PRO A 136 7.40 5.24 14.14
N ASP A 137 8.64 5.71 14.13
CA ASP A 137 9.83 4.85 14.21
C ASP A 137 9.84 4.00 15.49
N THR A 138 9.25 4.50 16.58
CA THR A 138 9.08 3.75 17.84
C THR A 138 8.21 2.51 17.67
N ASP A 139 7.15 2.60 16.87
CA ASP A 139 6.23 1.50 16.62
C ASP A 139 6.88 0.47 15.69
N ILE A 140 7.57 0.95 14.64
CA ILE A 140 8.34 0.11 13.73
C ILE A 140 9.42 -0.66 14.53
N ARG A 141 10.15 0.03 15.41
CA ARG A 141 11.17 -0.57 16.28
C ARG A 141 10.57 -1.68 17.15
N GLY A 142 9.42 -1.42 17.78
CA GLY A 142 8.75 -2.40 18.62
C GLY A 142 8.31 -3.64 17.86
N ASP A 143 7.78 -3.48 16.64
CA ASP A 143 7.37 -4.60 15.80
C ASP A 143 8.57 -5.43 15.32
N VAL A 144 9.63 -4.78 14.86
CA VAL A 144 10.88 -5.46 14.44
C VAL A 144 11.49 -6.23 15.60
N LEU A 145 11.57 -5.61 16.79
CA LEU A 145 12.12 -6.27 17.98
C LEU A 145 11.36 -7.54 18.33
N ARG A 146 10.02 -7.48 18.37
CA ARG A 146 9.17 -8.65 18.63
C ARG A 146 9.40 -9.79 17.64
N LEU A 147 9.53 -9.47 16.34
CA LEU A 147 9.76 -10.48 15.30
C LEU A 147 11.14 -11.11 15.42
N VAL A 148 12.18 -10.31 15.67
CA VAL A 148 13.56 -10.78 15.79
C VAL A 148 13.73 -11.64 17.05
N GLU A 149 13.23 -11.19 18.18
CA GLU A 149 13.28 -11.95 19.44
C GLU A 149 12.44 -13.23 19.35
N GLY A 150 11.27 -13.16 18.72
CA GLY A 150 10.40 -14.34 18.51
C GLY A 150 11.05 -15.41 17.62
N TYR A 151 11.83 -14.99 16.63
CA TYR A 151 12.55 -15.91 15.73
C TYR A 151 13.80 -16.51 16.39
N THR A 152 14.59 -15.68 17.07
CA THR A 152 15.86 -16.12 17.65
C THR A 152 15.70 -16.78 19.02
N GLY A 153 14.61 -16.50 19.73
CA GLY A 153 14.40 -16.92 21.12
C GLY A 153 15.25 -16.14 22.15
N ASP A 154 16.04 -15.18 21.69
CA ASP A 154 17.01 -14.44 22.53
C ASP A 154 16.43 -13.08 22.96
N LEU A 155 15.67 -13.07 24.05
CA LEU A 155 15.09 -11.85 24.61
C LEU A 155 16.17 -10.89 25.13
N GLY A 156 16.08 -9.62 24.72
CA GLY A 156 17.00 -8.57 25.16
C GLY A 156 18.42 -8.69 24.60
N ALA A 157 18.63 -9.53 23.59
CA ALA A 157 19.91 -9.70 22.92
C ALA A 157 20.11 -8.75 21.73
N TRP A 158 19.09 -7.97 21.39
CA TRP A 158 19.07 -7.17 20.19
C TRP A 158 18.92 -5.69 20.50
N ASP A 159 19.75 -4.88 19.88
CA ASP A 159 19.54 -3.44 19.78
C ASP A 159 19.02 -3.10 18.39
N ILE A 160 17.92 -2.34 18.35
CA ILE A 160 17.26 -1.94 17.13
C ILE A 160 17.04 -0.43 17.17
N VAL A 161 17.59 0.23 16.17
CA VAL A 161 17.43 1.68 15.95
C VAL A 161 16.70 1.87 14.64
N VAL A 162 15.64 2.70 14.67
CA VAL A 162 14.89 3.09 13.47
C VAL A 162 14.95 4.61 13.36
N THR A 163 15.28 5.08 12.16
CA THR A 163 15.32 6.51 11.81
C THR A 163 14.76 6.68 10.42
N GLU A 164 13.64 7.40 10.28
CA GLU A 164 12.92 7.59 9.00
C GLU A 164 12.65 6.24 8.29
N GLY A 165 12.27 5.20 9.07
CA GLY A 165 12.02 3.85 8.56
C GLY A 165 13.29 3.04 8.21
N MET A 166 14.47 3.66 8.22
CA MET A 166 15.75 2.94 8.08
C MET A 166 16.07 2.22 9.39
N THR A 167 16.09 0.90 9.35
CA THR A 167 16.24 0.04 10.52
C THR A 167 17.66 -0.52 10.60
N THR A 168 18.35 -0.23 11.71
CA THR A 168 19.64 -0.83 12.04
C THR A 168 19.44 -1.85 13.15
N ILE A 169 19.91 -3.07 12.94
CA ILE A 169 19.75 -4.20 13.87
C ILE A 169 21.13 -4.70 14.26
N GLN A 170 21.40 -4.80 15.56
CA GLN A 170 22.64 -5.30 16.09
C GLN A 170 22.39 -6.30 17.21
N ARG A 171 23.09 -7.44 17.16
CA ARG A 171 23.14 -8.36 18.29
C ARG A 171 24.10 -7.80 19.34
N THR A 172 23.63 -7.62 20.57
CA THR A 172 24.42 -7.09 21.68
C THR A 172 24.85 -8.15 22.69
N ARG A 173 24.18 -9.32 22.69
CA ARG A 173 24.45 -10.42 23.64
C ARG A 173 24.19 -11.77 23.00
N GLY A 174 24.84 -12.79 23.57
CA GLY A 174 24.67 -14.19 23.14
C GLY A 174 25.36 -14.51 21.81
N LEU A 175 25.43 -15.79 21.51
CA LEU A 175 25.93 -16.29 20.23
C LEU A 175 24.78 -16.77 19.37
N PRO A 176 24.84 -16.59 18.04
CA PRO A 176 23.82 -17.11 17.14
C PRO A 176 23.75 -18.64 17.23
N GLN A 177 22.55 -19.19 17.19
CA GLN A 177 22.33 -20.66 17.16
C GLN A 177 22.61 -21.26 15.78
N VAL A 178 22.71 -20.42 14.76
CA VAL A 178 23.04 -20.75 13.36
C VAL A 178 24.24 -19.92 12.93
N SER A 179 24.75 -20.11 11.71
CA SER A 179 25.84 -19.25 11.24
C SER A 179 25.39 -17.77 11.20
N ALA A 180 26.32 -16.86 11.48
CA ALA A 180 26.04 -15.40 11.50
C ALA A 180 25.39 -14.91 10.20
N GLU A 181 25.80 -15.46 9.05
CA GLU A 181 25.25 -15.12 7.74
C GLU A 181 23.78 -15.57 7.57
N VAL A 182 23.43 -16.75 8.10
CA VAL A 182 22.07 -17.27 8.08
C VAL A 182 21.17 -16.44 8.98
N GLU A 183 21.64 -16.12 10.18
CA GLU A 183 20.91 -15.27 11.12
C GLU A 183 20.71 -13.86 10.55
N GLU A 184 21.74 -13.25 10.00
CA GLU A 184 21.65 -11.93 9.36
C GLU A 184 20.59 -11.91 8.24
N ARG A 185 20.62 -12.91 7.37
CA ARG A 185 19.64 -13.02 6.28
C ARG A 185 18.23 -13.16 6.80
N ALA A 186 18.03 -13.99 7.83
CA ALA A 186 16.71 -14.22 8.42
C ALA A 186 16.17 -12.96 9.12
N VAL A 187 17.00 -12.32 9.95
CA VAL A 187 16.65 -11.10 10.68
C VAL A 187 16.33 -9.95 9.69
N ARG A 188 17.13 -9.81 8.65
CA ARG A 188 16.90 -8.84 7.57
C ARG A 188 15.56 -9.11 6.88
N ALA A 189 15.29 -10.38 6.50
CA ALA A 189 14.03 -10.76 5.84
C ALA A 189 12.83 -10.48 6.75
N LEU A 190 12.91 -10.80 8.03
CA LEU A 190 11.84 -10.52 9.00
C LEU A 190 11.58 -9.02 9.13
N ALA A 191 12.62 -8.22 9.30
CA ALA A 191 12.46 -6.77 9.46
C ALA A 191 11.81 -6.11 8.23
N THR A 192 12.12 -6.58 7.02
CA THR A 192 11.50 -6.05 5.78
C THR A 192 10.01 -6.36 5.65
N THR A 193 9.45 -7.29 6.46
CA THR A 193 8.01 -7.55 6.46
C THR A 193 7.22 -6.53 7.28
N VAL A 194 7.89 -5.75 8.11
CA VAL A 194 7.24 -4.74 8.97
C VAL A 194 6.89 -3.50 8.16
N GLY A 195 5.63 -3.09 8.22
CA GLY A 195 5.17 -1.87 7.56
C GLY A 195 5.90 -0.64 8.09
N GLY A 196 6.36 0.22 7.19
CA GLY A 196 7.14 1.41 7.52
C GLY A 196 8.66 1.22 7.45
N VAL A 197 9.15 -0.02 7.38
CA VAL A 197 10.57 -0.27 7.12
C VAL A 197 10.89 0.05 5.66
N VAL A 198 11.79 1.02 5.46
CA VAL A 198 12.25 1.46 4.13
C VAL A 198 13.55 0.74 3.75
N GLY A 199 14.38 0.39 4.72
CA GLY A 199 15.62 -0.35 4.52
C GLY A 199 16.14 -0.97 5.80
N VAL A 200 16.93 -2.03 5.67
CA VAL A 200 17.50 -2.76 6.82
C VAL A 200 19.01 -2.88 6.69
N ARG A 201 19.71 -2.50 7.75
CA ARG A 201 21.15 -2.75 7.96
C ARG A 201 21.31 -3.65 9.18
N VAL A 202 21.96 -4.78 9.01
CA VAL A 202 22.35 -5.65 10.13
C VAL A 202 23.83 -5.43 10.37
N LEU A 203 24.19 -5.09 11.62
CA LEU A 203 25.58 -4.93 12.05
C LEU A 203 26.03 -6.26 12.63
N THR A 204 27.03 -6.86 11.98
CA THR A 204 27.75 -8.02 12.52
C THR A 204 29.01 -7.50 13.21
N ASP A 205 29.18 -7.81 14.50
CA ASP A 205 30.44 -7.50 15.21
C ASP A 205 31.59 -8.30 14.57
N THR A 206 32.35 -7.64 13.73
CA THR A 206 33.67 -8.14 13.27
C THR A 206 34.79 -7.86 14.28
N ALA A 207 34.45 -7.56 15.52
CA ALA A 207 35.44 -7.21 16.55
C ALA A 207 35.61 -8.33 17.55
N SER A 208 36.20 -9.48 17.18
CA SER A 208 36.81 -10.43 18.11
C SER A 208 37.76 -11.40 17.41
N THR A 209 38.74 -10.92 16.63
CA THR A 209 39.90 -11.78 16.28
C THR A 209 41.12 -10.91 15.99
N GLU A 210 41.60 -10.19 17.00
CA GLU A 210 43.03 -9.84 17.12
C GLU A 210 43.34 -9.69 18.61
N ARG A 211 43.59 -10.82 19.28
CA ARG A 211 44.47 -10.78 20.42
C ARG A 211 45.91 -10.63 19.89
N PRO A 212 46.63 -9.58 20.24
CA PRO A 212 48.05 -9.57 19.98
C PRO A 212 48.69 -10.70 20.83
N VAL A 213 49.35 -11.62 20.11
CA VAL A 213 50.23 -12.61 20.75
C VAL A 213 51.39 -11.81 21.36
N ASP A 214 51.40 -11.79 22.67
CA ASP A 214 52.49 -11.23 23.46
C ASP A 214 53.78 -12.02 23.14
N ALA A 215 54.69 -11.38 22.47
CA ALA A 215 56.04 -11.89 22.23
C ALA A 215 56.91 -11.41 23.40
N SER A 216 56.97 -12.22 24.45
CA SER A 216 57.98 -12.10 25.49
C SER A 216 58.86 -13.34 25.47
N ALA A 217 60.06 -13.22 24.94
CA ALA A 217 61.26 -13.91 25.41
C ALA A 217 62.52 -13.31 24.77
#